data_c8f19ae18d74d0127fd3001d82a552f3
#
_entry.id   c8f19ae18d74d0127fd3001d82a552f3
#
_cell.length_a   1.000
_cell.length_b   1.000
_cell.length_c   1.000
_cell.angle_alpha   90.00
_cell.angle_beta   90.00
_cell.angle_gamma   90.00
#
_symmetry.space_group_name_H-M   'P 1'
#
loop_
_entity.id
_entity.type
_entity.pdbx_description
1 polymer ?
#
loop_
_entity_poly.entity_id
_entity_poly.type
_entity_poly.pdbx_seq_one_letter_code
_entity_poly.pdbx_strand_id
1 'polypeptide(L)'
;MSMSTRGDLQIGEPIGTIAAQSIGEPGTQLTMRTIHSGGVAGGADITQGLPRVEELFEARKPKGLAIITEISGVVSITEIKKKKQVTITSKDDSRSYSIPFGLKLKVEEGQEVEKGDPITEGSINPNEILEIKGAEAVHEYIVQEIQKVYRSQGVDINDKHIEVIARQMLRKVKIEDPGDSNICLLY
;
A
#
# COMPACT_ATOMS: atom_id res chain seq x y z
N MET A 1 14.60 -9.85 17.38
CA MET A 1 15.79 -10.68 17.10
C MET A 1 16.81 -9.86 16.35
N SER A 2 18.01 -9.67 16.89
CA SER A 2 19.10 -8.93 16.24
C SER A 2 19.61 -9.68 15.01
N MET A 3 19.87 -8.97 13.91
CA MET A 3 20.39 -9.60 12.69
C MET A 3 21.85 -9.99 12.80
N SER A 4 22.62 -9.30 13.65
CA SER A 4 24.05 -9.55 13.85
C SER A 4 24.31 -10.72 14.81
N THR A 5 23.57 -10.80 15.90
CA THR A 5 23.80 -11.77 16.97
C THR A 5 22.85 -12.97 16.92
N ARG A 6 21.78 -12.91 16.12
CA ARG A 6 20.66 -13.87 16.06
C ARG A 6 19.95 -14.09 17.41
N GLY A 7 20.25 -13.24 18.40
CA GLY A 7 19.62 -13.20 19.72
C GLY A 7 18.54 -12.14 19.83
N ASP A 8 18.01 -11.93 21.02
CA ASP A 8 17.07 -10.85 21.28
C ASP A 8 17.76 -9.49 21.21
N LEU A 9 16.98 -8.47 20.79
CA LEU A 9 17.45 -7.10 20.73
C LEU A 9 17.70 -6.57 22.14
N GLN A 10 18.83 -5.89 22.31
CA GLN A 10 19.15 -5.21 23.56
C GLN A 10 18.74 -3.74 23.50
N ILE A 11 18.41 -3.18 24.67
CA ILE A 11 18.11 -1.75 24.79
C ILE A 11 19.36 -0.96 24.41
N GLY A 12 19.22 0.02 23.51
CA GLY A 12 20.33 0.83 22.98
C GLY A 12 20.83 0.41 21.59
N GLU A 13 20.39 -0.71 21.04
CA GLU A 13 20.73 -1.05 19.65
C GLU A 13 20.08 -0.07 18.66
N PRO A 14 20.86 0.51 17.69
CA PRO A 14 20.38 1.53 16.76
C PRO A 14 19.63 0.90 15.56
N ILE A 15 18.60 0.11 15.82
CA ILE A 15 17.87 -0.65 14.79
C ILE A 15 17.22 0.25 13.72
N GLY A 16 16.72 1.42 14.12
CA GLY A 16 16.12 2.39 13.20
C GLY A 16 17.14 2.99 12.24
N THR A 17 18.35 3.30 12.74
CA THR A 17 19.45 3.82 11.90
C THR A 17 19.92 2.75 10.91
N ILE A 18 20.08 1.52 11.36
CA ILE A 18 20.46 0.38 10.51
C ILE A 18 19.39 0.14 9.43
N ALA A 19 18.11 0.17 9.79
CA ALA A 19 17.01 0.03 8.85
C ALA A 19 17.01 1.15 7.79
N ALA A 20 17.16 2.40 8.23
CA ALA A 20 17.21 3.56 7.32
C ALA A 20 18.39 3.50 6.34
N GLN A 21 19.57 3.12 6.82
CA GLN A 21 20.76 2.95 5.98
C GLN A 21 20.60 1.80 4.99
N SER A 22 20.06 0.66 5.42
CA SER A 22 19.84 -0.51 4.55
C SER A 22 18.81 -0.26 3.44
N ILE A 23 17.83 0.59 3.72
CA ILE A 23 16.83 1.03 2.72
C ILE A 23 17.40 2.13 1.82
N GLY A 24 18.18 3.06 2.39
CA GLY A 24 18.71 4.23 1.68
C GLY A 24 19.92 3.93 0.79
N GLU A 25 20.77 2.99 1.16
CA GLU A 25 21.97 2.65 0.38
C GLU A 25 21.63 2.25 -1.06
N PRO A 26 20.72 1.30 -1.32
CA PRO A 26 20.35 0.96 -2.69
C PRO A 26 19.55 2.06 -3.40
N GLY A 27 19.01 3.02 -2.67
CA GLY A 27 18.22 4.14 -3.21
C GLY A 27 18.99 4.95 -4.26
N THR A 28 20.29 5.19 -4.04
CA THR A 28 21.17 5.87 -4.99
C THR A 28 21.31 5.09 -6.30
N GLN A 29 21.40 3.78 -6.23
CA GLN A 29 21.48 2.90 -7.42
C GLN A 29 20.15 2.86 -8.18
N LEU A 30 19.02 2.86 -7.50
CA LEU A 30 17.68 2.93 -8.08
C LEU A 30 17.46 4.24 -8.85
N THR A 31 17.92 5.36 -8.33
CA THR A 31 17.84 6.68 -8.99
C THR A 31 18.66 6.71 -10.29
N MET A 32 19.86 6.15 -10.28
CA MET A 32 20.71 6.11 -11.47
C MET A 32 20.09 5.26 -12.60
N ARG A 33 19.42 4.16 -12.27
CA ARG A 33 18.79 3.29 -13.28
C ARG A 33 17.53 3.91 -13.91
N THR A 34 16.76 4.69 -13.17
CA THR A 34 15.56 5.35 -13.71
C THR A 34 15.88 6.46 -14.70
N ILE A 35 17.04 7.11 -14.62
CA ILE A 35 17.50 8.11 -15.57
C ILE A 35 17.80 7.49 -16.94
N HIS A 36 18.25 6.23 -16.98
CA HIS A 36 18.60 5.53 -18.23
C HIS A 36 17.44 4.72 -18.84
N SER A 37 16.38 4.49 -18.15
CA SER A 37 15.19 3.80 -18.65
C SER A 37 14.09 4.77 -19.12
N GLY A 38 14.49 5.86 -19.76
CA GLY A 38 13.58 6.78 -20.44
C GLY A 38 13.02 6.09 -21.68
N GLY A 39 11.90 5.46 -21.56
CA GLY A 39 11.28 4.88 -22.74
C GLY A 39 10.04 4.05 -22.44
N VAL A 40 9.00 4.51 -23.04
CA VAL A 40 7.67 3.95 -23.26
C VAL A 40 6.65 4.36 -22.20
N ALA A 41 6.08 5.52 -22.47
CA ALA A 41 4.75 5.89 -22.03
C ALA A 41 3.72 4.85 -22.49
N GLY A 42 3.49 3.86 -21.66
CA GLY A 42 2.35 2.94 -21.78
C GLY A 42 1.38 3.29 -20.65
N GLY A 43 0.31 3.95 -21.00
CA GLY A 43 -0.83 4.44 -20.25
C GLY A 43 -1.04 3.84 -18.87
N ALA A 44 -0.82 4.61 -17.92
CA ALA A 44 -1.25 4.79 -16.55
C ALA A 44 -0.04 5.33 -15.78
N ASP A 45 -0.22 6.47 -15.17
CA ASP A 45 0.79 7.25 -14.43
C ASP A 45 1.17 6.51 -13.12
N ILE A 46 1.68 5.28 -13.25
CA ILE A 46 2.09 4.45 -12.11
C ILE A 46 3.49 4.88 -11.70
N THR A 47 3.59 5.45 -10.52
CA THR A 47 4.87 5.80 -9.92
C THR A 47 5.68 4.52 -9.66
N GLN A 48 6.87 4.43 -10.25
CA GLN A 48 7.74 3.26 -10.16
C GLN A 48 9.09 3.63 -9.54
N GLY A 49 9.79 2.61 -9.04
CA GLY A 49 11.12 2.78 -8.46
C GLY A 49 11.13 3.53 -7.13
N LEU A 50 12.20 4.30 -6.89
CA LEU A 50 12.39 5.05 -5.64
C LEU A 50 11.25 6.03 -5.31
N PRO A 51 10.67 6.77 -6.26
CA PRO A 51 9.51 7.61 -5.98
C PRO A 51 8.32 6.85 -5.41
N ARG A 52 8.14 5.57 -5.77
CA ARG A 52 7.08 4.73 -5.19
C ARG A 52 7.39 4.35 -3.75
N VAL A 53 8.64 4.10 -3.41
CA VAL A 53 9.06 3.82 -2.03
C VAL A 53 8.81 5.04 -1.14
N GLU A 54 9.16 6.23 -1.63
CA GLU A 54 8.90 7.49 -0.95
C GLU A 54 7.39 7.73 -0.73
N GLU A 55 6.58 7.51 -1.77
CA GLU A 55 5.11 7.62 -1.72
C GLU A 55 4.51 6.67 -0.66
N LEU A 56 5.03 5.44 -0.54
CA LEU A 56 4.58 4.46 0.45
C LEU A 56 4.97 4.87 1.88
N PHE A 57 6.22 5.31 2.11
CA PHE A 57 6.66 5.74 3.43
C PHE A 57 6.01 7.03 3.91
N GLU A 58 5.58 7.88 3.00
CA GLU A 58 4.83 9.09 3.33
C GLU A 58 3.31 8.86 3.37
N ALA A 59 2.87 7.62 3.08
CA ALA A 59 1.45 7.26 2.98
C ALA A 59 0.64 8.21 2.07
N ARG A 60 1.28 8.71 1.00
CA ARG A 60 0.64 9.58 0.02
C ARG A 60 -0.41 8.82 -0.79
N LYS A 61 -1.45 9.52 -1.21
CA LYS A 61 -2.42 8.98 -2.16
C LYS A 61 -1.74 8.74 -3.51
N PRO A 62 -1.74 7.51 -4.04
CA PRO A 62 -1.09 7.19 -5.32
C PRO A 62 -1.77 7.91 -6.49
N LYS A 63 -0.98 8.27 -7.52
CA LYS A 63 -1.51 8.90 -8.73
C LYS A 63 -2.39 7.95 -9.54
N GLY A 64 -1.95 6.70 -9.70
CA GLY A 64 -2.70 5.63 -10.35
C GLY A 64 -3.45 4.80 -9.30
N LEU A 65 -4.52 5.36 -8.71
CA LEU A 65 -5.27 4.72 -7.64
C LEU A 65 -6.08 3.52 -8.14
N ALA A 66 -5.90 2.36 -7.51
CA ALA A 66 -6.80 1.23 -7.65
C ALA A 66 -8.07 1.45 -6.84
N ILE A 67 -9.21 1.06 -7.38
CA ILE A 67 -10.46 1.00 -6.64
C ILE A 67 -10.48 -0.33 -5.89
N ILE A 68 -10.75 -0.28 -4.59
CA ILE A 68 -10.85 -1.46 -3.73
C ILE A 68 -12.28 -1.65 -3.25
N THR A 69 -12.64 -2.89 -2.92
CA THR A 69 -13.96 -3.19 -2.39
C THR A 69 -14.06 -2.95 -0.89
N GLU A 70 -15.17 -2.37 -0.44
CA GLU A 70 -15.48 -2.17 0.98
C GLU A 70 -16.19 -3.38 1.60
N ILE A 71 -16.76 -4.27 0.77
CA ILE A 71 -17.52 -5.43 1.19
C ILE A 71 -17.01 -6.70 0.51
N SER A 72 -17.20 -7.84 1.15
CA SER A 72 -16.96 -9.16 0.53
C SER A 72 -18.21 -9.61 -0.19
N GLY A 73 -18.08 -10.22 -1.36
CA GLY A 73 -19.23 -10.70 -2.13
C GLY A 73 -18.87 -11.17 -3.53
N VAL A 74 -19.91 -11.34 -4.35
CA VAL A 74 -19.78 -11.77 -5.74
C VAL A 74 -19.83 -10.54 -6.67
N VAL A 75 -18.91 -10.52 -7.61
CA VAL A 75 -18.75 -9.45 -8.60
C VAL A 75 -19.77 -9.62 -9.72
N SER A 76 -20.49 -8.54 -10.06
CA SER A 76 -21.29 -8.42 -11.26
C SER A 76 -20.85 -7.18 -12.04
N ILE A 77 -20.61 -7.35 -13.34
CA ILE A 77 -20.10 -6.30 -14.21
C ILE A 77 -21.20 -5.87 -15.18
N THR A 78 -21.62 -4.61 -15.09
CA THR A 78 -22.60 -4.03 -16.00
C THR A 78 -21.99 -2.88 -16.80
N GLU A 79 -22.37 -2.74 -18.06
CA GLU A 79 -21.94 -1.63 -18.89
C GLU A 79 -23.14 -0.69 -19.15
N ILE A 80 -23.07 0.51 -18.58
CA ILE A 80 -24.10 1.53 -18.73
C ILE A 80 -23.51 2.75 -19.44
N LYS A 81 -24.02 3.09 -20.63
CA LYS A 81 -23.60 4.26 -21.43
C LYS A 81 -22.07 4.34 -21.65
N LYS A 82 -21.43 3.23 -22.01
CA LYS A 82 -19.96 3.11 -22.19
C LYS A 82 -19.13 3.29 -20.92
N LYS A 83 -19.74 3.29 -19.75
CA LYS A 83 -19.04 3.22 -18.45
C LYS A 83 -19.24 1.84 -17.86
N LYS A 84 -18.15 1.22 -17.44
CA LYS A 84 -18.22 -0.04 -16.72
C LYS A 84 -18.57 0.26 -15.27
N GLN A 85 -19.54 -0.46 -14.76
CA GLN A 85 -19.93 -0.42 -13.36
C GLN A 85 -19.78 -1.83 -12.79
N VAL A 86 -19.04 -1.92 -11.71
CA VAL A 86 -18.84 -3.17 -10.98
C VAL A 86 -19.70 -3.12 -9.74
N THR A 87 -20.59 -4.06 -9.59
CA THR A 87 -21.43 -4.21 -8.40
C THR A 87 -20.98 -5.45 -7.64
N ILE A 88 -20.74 -5.29 -6.36
CA ILE A 88 -20.39 -6.39 -5.47
C ILE A 88 -21.58 -6.63 -4.56
N THR A 89 -22.11 -7.83 -4.60
CA THR A 89 -23.28 -8.23 -3.84
C THR A 89 -22.89 -9.24 -2.78
N SER A 90 -23.14 -8.88 -1.53
CA SER A 90 -23.10 -9.75 -0.37
C SER A 90 -24.50 -10.25 -0.03
N LYS A 91 -24.65 -11.04 1.02
CA LYS A 91 -25.97 -11.50 1.51
C LYS A 91 -26.83 -10.34 2.05
N ASP A 92 -26.18 -9.34 2.65
CA ASP A 92 -26.84 -8.27 3.40
C ASP A 92 -26.66 -6.88 2.79
N ASP A 93 -25.68 -6.69 1.88
CA ASP A 93 -25.34 -5.39 1.29
C ASP A 93 -24.93 -5.52 -0.18
N SER A 94 -25.10 -4.44 -0.93
CA SER A 94 -24.58 -4.35 -2.29
C SER A 94 -23.95 -2.98 -2.55
N ARG A 95 -22.75 -2.96 -3.10
CA ARG A 95 -22.01 -1.74 -3.43
C ARG A 95 -21.69 -1.70 -4.91
N SER A 96 -21.90 -0.53 -5.51
CA SER A 96 -21.64 -0.29 -6.92
C SER A 96 -20.52 0.71 -7.11
N TYR A 97 -19.51 0.31 -7.89
CA TYR A 97 -18.32 1.10 -8.17
C TYR A 97 -18.32 1.50 -9.65
N SER A 98 -18.30 2.81 -9.93
CA SER A 98 -18.18 3.31 -11.29
C SER A 98 -16.71 3.35 -11.71
N ILE A 99 -16.37 2.64 -12.77
CA ILE A 99 -14.98 2.54 -13.24
C ILE A 99 -14.72 3.66 -14.27
N PRO A 100 -13.75 4.55 -14.01
CA PRO A 100 -13.33 5.56 -14.97
C PRO A 100 -12.85 4.95 -16.29
N PHE A 101 -13.05 5.67 -17.37
CA PHE A 101 -12.59 5.23 -18.69
C PHE A 101 -11.06 5.10 -18.71
N GLY A 102 -10.56 3.98 -19.20
CA GLY A 102 -9.13 3.70 -19.32
C GLY A 102 -8.54 2.85 -18.20
N LEU A 103 -9.26 2.64 -17.07
CA LEU A 103 -8.84 1.69 -16.06
C LEU A 103 -9.21 0.25 -16.46
N LYS A 104 -8.26 -0.65 -16.29
CA LYS A 104 -8.47 -2.08 -16.52
C LYS A 104 -9.03 -2.73 -15.25
N LEU A 105 -9.98 -3.63 -15.44
CA LEU A 105 -10.52 -4.45 -14.36
C LEU A 105 -9.52 -5.57 -14.02
N LYS A 106 -9.40 -5.84 -12.74
CA LYS A 106 -8.61 -6.96 -12.20
C LYS A 106 -9.50 -8.14 -11.82
N VAL A 107 -10.80 -7.92 -11.76
CA VAL A 107 -11.81 -8.91 -11.37
C VAL A 107 -12.64 -9.34 -12.57
N GLU A 108 -13.14 -10.57 -12.53
CA GLU A 108 -14.02 -11.17 -13.53
C GLU A 108 -15.46 -11.25 -13.03
N GLU A 109 -16.40 -11.41 -13.96
CA GLU A 109 -17.80 -11.59 -13.62
C GLU A 109 -18.04 -12.90 -12.87
N GLY A 110 -18.77 -12.85 -11.76
CA GLY A 110 -19.03 -14.01 -10.90
C GLY A 110 -17.90 -14.36 -9.95
N GLN A 111 -16.79 -13.63 -9.94
CA GLN A 111 -15.67 -13.86 -9.02
C GLN A 111 -16.09 -13.49 -7.59
N GLU A 112 -15.71 -14.30 -6.63
CA GLU A 112 -15.79 -13.95 -5.21
C GLU A 112 -14.60 -13.07 -4.82
N VAL A 113 -14.88 -11.96 -4.15
CA VAL A 113 -13.87 -11.01 -3.65
C VAL A 113 -14.05 -10.78 -2.17
N GLU A 114 -12.93 -10.56 -1.49
CA GLU A 114 -12.91 -10.20 -0.08
C GLU A 114 -12.85 -8.69 0.10
N LYS A 115 -13.30 -8.23 1.26
CA LYS A 115 -13.22 -6.84 1.68
C LYS A 115 -11.76 -6.34 1.56
N GLY A 116 -11.56 -5.25 0.79
CA GLY A 116 -10.26 -4.64 0.53
C GLY A 116 -9.49 -5.20 -0.66
N ASP A 117 -10.08 -6.07 -1.46
CA ASP A 117 -9.45 -6.54 -2.69
C ASP A 117 -9.55 -5.48 -3.80
N PRO A 118 -8.52 -5.36 -4.66
CA PRO A 118 -8.54 -4.38 -5.74
C PRO A 118 -9.44 -4.84 -6.89
N ILE A 119 -10.40 -3.98 -7.26
CA ILE A 119 -11.30 -4.17 -8.40
C ILE A 119 -10.61 -3.79 -9.72
N THR A 120 -9.74 -2.76 -9.67
CA THR A 120 -9.01 -2.27 -10.84
C THR A 120 -7.50 -2.43 -10.69
N GLU A 121 -6.79 -2.38 -11.83
CA GLU A 121 -5.34 -2.24 -11.81
C GLU A 121 -4.95 -0.88 -11.22
N GLY A 122 -3.81 -0.83 -10.52
CA GLY A 122 -3.26 0.37 -9.91
C GLY A 122 -2.66 0.11 -8.53
N SER A 123 -2.23 1.18 -7.91
CA SER A 123 -1.68 1.17 -6.55
C SER A 123 -2.78 1.45 -5.53
N ILE A 124 -2.82 0.68 -4.46
CA ILE A 124 -3.81 0.87 -3.41
C ILE A 124 -3.34 1.99 -2.48
N ASN A 125 -4.29 2.79 -1.98
CA ASN A 125 -4.03 3.80 -0.97
C ASN A 125 -3.87 3.14 0.41
N PRO A 126 -2.74 3.30 1.11
CA PRO A 126 -2.54 2.72 2.44
C PRO A 126 -3.61 3.15 3.47
N ASN A 127 -4.12 4.37 3.36
CA ASN A 127 -5.16 4.86 4.26
C ASN A 127 -6.49 4.11 4.09
N GLU A 128 -6.86 3.78 2.85
CA GLU A 128 -8.07 2.98 2.58
C GLU A 128 -7.93 1.55 3.11
N ILE A 129 -6.73 0.95 3.00
CA ILE A 129 -6.48 -0.37 3.61
C ILE A 129 -6.62 -0.28 5.13
N LEU A 130 -6.11 0.80 5.74
CA LEU A 130 -6.22 1.01 7.19
C LEU A 130 -7.67 1.04 7.67
N GLU A 131 -8.53 1.77 6.95
CA GLU A 131 -9.95 1.89 7.27
C GLU A 131 -10.71 0.57 7.06
N ILE A 132 -10.34 -0.17 6.02
CA ILE A 132 -11.05 -1.38 5.61
C ILE A 132 -10.54 -2.63 6.34
N LYS A 133 -9.24 -2.88 6.31
CA LYS A 133 -8.60 -4.12 6.82
C LYS A 133 -7.86 -3.94 8.15
N GLY A 134 -7.59 -2.69 8.56
CA GLY A 134 -6.87 -2.39 9.80
C GLY A 134 -5.35 -2.29 9.67
N ALA A 135 -4.67 -2.05 10.81
CA ALA A 135 -3.25 -1.71 10.85
C ALA A 135 -2.31 -2.86 10.43
N GLU A 136 -2.67 -4.11 10.73
CA GLU A 136 -1.87 -5.29 10.38
C GLU A 136 -1.78 -5.47 8.86
N ALA A 137 -2.90 -5.35 8.17
CA ALA A 137 -2.96 -5.44 6.71
C ALA A 137 -2.18 -4.30 6.01
N VAL A 138 -2.21 -3.09 6.57
CA VAL A 138 -1.39 -1.98 6.06
C VAL A 138 0.10 -2.26 6.22
N HIS A 139 0.49 -2.78 7.37
CA HIS A 139 1.88 -3.13 7.64
C HIS A 139 2.40 -4.14 6.62
N GLU A 140 1.65 -5.22 6.41
CA GLU A 140 1.98 -6.25 5.41
C GLU A 140 2.02 -5.68 3.99
N TYR A 141 1.02 -4.87 3.62
CA TYR A 141 0.96 -4.23 2.30
C TYR A 141 2.18 -3.35 2.02
N ILE A 142 2.59 -2.50 2.99
CA ILE A 142 3.77 -1.63 2.85
C ILE A 142 5.03 -2.47 2.64
N VAL A 143 5.22 -3.53 3.43
CA VAL A 143 6.38 -4.42 3.31
C VAL A 143 6.42 -5.08 1.93
N GLN A 144 5.30 -5.64 1.49
CA GLN A 144 5.21 -6.34 0.19
C GLN A 144 5.46 -5.39 -0.99
N GLU A 145 4.85 -4.20 -1.00
CA GLU A 145 5.01 -3.24 -2.09
C GLU A 145 6.43 -2.68 -2.17
N ILE A 146 7.06 -2.38 -1.04
CA ILE A 146 8.45 -1.93 -1.01
C ILE A 146 9.38 -3.05 -1.49
N GLN A 147 9.22 -4.27 -1.00
CA GLN A 147 9.99 -5.42 -1.46
C GLN A 147 9.84 -5.66 -2.96
N LYS A 148 8.64 -5.50 -3.49
CA LYS A 148 8.39 -5.61 -4.93
C LYS A 148 9.20 -4.61 -5.75
N VAL A 149 9.28 -3.36 -5.27
CA VAL A 149 10.11 -2.32 -5.92
C VAL A 149 11.59 -2.71 -5.90
N TYR A 150 12.12 -3.10 -4.75
CA TYR A 150 13.54 -3.46 -4.63
C TYR A 150 13.89 -4.72 -5.43
N ARG A 151 13.08 -5.77 -5.35
CA ARG A 151 13.26 -7.00 -6.12
C ARG A 151 13.21 -6.77 -7.63
N SER A 152 12.33 -5.89 -8.11
CA SER A 152 12.26 -5.53 -9.53
C SER A 152 13.55 -4.88 -10.04
N GLN A 153 14.35 -4.31 -9.15
CA GLN A 153 15.65 -3.70 -9.44
C GLN A 153 16.84 -4.63 -9.14
N GLY A 154 16.56 -5.86 -8.72
CA GLY A 154 17.59 -6.85 -8.39
C GLY A 154 18.32 -6.58 -7.07
N VAL A 155 17.67 -5.82 -6.18
CA VAL A 155 18.18 -5.53 -4.83
C VAL A 155 17.43 -6.39 -3.82
N ASP A 156 18.18 -7.07 -2.94
CA ASP A 156 17.62 -7.87 -1.85
C ASP A 156 17.81 -7.14 -0.51
N ILE A 157 16.71 -6.82 0.13
CA ILE A 157 16.67 -6.18 1.44
C ILE A 157 15.88 -7.09 2.39
N ASN A 158 16.36 -7.25 3.63
CA ASN A 158 15.64 -8.02 4.63
C ASN A 158 14.37 -7.28 5.07
N ASP A 159 13.25 -7.99 5.10
CA ASP A 159 11.93 -7.45 5.47
C ASP A 159 11.94 -6.73 6.82
N LYS A 160 12.76 -7.18 7.79
CA LYS A 160 12.88 -6.57 9.12
C LYS A 160 13.23 -5.08 9.09
N HIS A 161 13.99 -4.62 8.10
CA HIS A 161 14.33 -3.20 7.97
C HIS A 161 13.10 -2.38 7.60
N ILE A 162 12.29 -2.90 6.70
CA ILE A 162 11.04 -2.26 6.26
C ILE A 162 10.00 -2.33 7.38
N GLU A 163 9.88 -3.47 8.04
CA GLU A 163 8.97 -3.70 9.17
C GLU A 163 9.20 -2.72 10.32
N VAL A 164 10.45 -2.42 10.66
CA VAL A 164 10.79 -1.44 11.71
C VAL A 164 10.22 -0.06 11.38
N ILE A 165 10.34 0.38 10.14
CA ILE A 165 9.84 1.68 9.71
C ILE A 165 8.32 1.68 9.61
N ALA A 166 7.73 0.65 9.00
CA ALA A 166 6.27 0.51 8.88
C ALA A 166 5.60 0.48 10.27
N ARG A 167 6.19 -0.23 11.25
CA ARG A 167 5.72 -0.20 12.63
C ARG A 167 5.78 1.19 13.25
N GLN A 168 6.83 1.97 12.96
CA GLN A 168 6.94 3.32 13.47
C GLN A 168 5.89 4.26 12.85
N MET A 169 5.53 4.08 11.58
CA MET A 169 4.47 4.83 10.91
C MET A 169 3.11 4.61 11.57
N LEU A 170 2.82 3.38 12.01
CA LEU A 170 1.55 2.98 12.62
C LEU A 170 1.50 3.17 14.14
N ARG A 171 2.53 3.76 14.75
CA ARG A 171 2.63 3.89 16.22
C ARG A 171 1.67 4.90 16.82
N LYS A 172 1.32 5.96 16.07
CA LYS A 172 0.51 7.06 16.57
C LYS A 172 -0.93 6.94 16.07
N VAL A 173 -1.87 7.33 16.92
CA VAL A 173 -3.30 7.42 16.60
C VAL A 173 -3.75 8.87 16.76
N LYS A 174 -4.71 9.29 15.93
CA LYS A 174 -5.39 10.56 16.08
C LYS A 174 -6.57 10.36 17.05
N ILE A 175 -6.63 11.16 18.09
CA ILE A 175 -7.74 11.15 19.04
C ILE A 175 -8.82 12.06 18.46
N GLU A 176 -10.00 11.51 18.21
CA GLU A 176 -11.15 12.27 17.70
C GLU A 176 -12.05 12.74 18.82
N ASP A 177 -12.24 11.91 19.84
CA ASP A 177 -13.01 12.23 21.05
C ASP A 177 -12.21 11.78 22.28
N PRO A 178 -11.86 12.70 23.21
CA PRO A 178 -11.12 12.36 24.42
C PRO A 178 -11.99 11.67 25.49
N GLY A 179 -13.34 11.68 25.34
CA GLY A 179 -14.25 11.18 26.35
C GLY A 179 -13.98 11.82 27.72
N ASP A 180 -13.96 11.02 28.79
CA ASP A 180 -13.70 11.45 30.16
C ASP A 180 -12.20 11.57 30.50
N SER A 181 -11.30 11.45 29.50
CA SER A 181 -9.85 11.53 29.72
C SER A 181 -9.33 12.96 29.54
N ASN A 182 -8.25 13.31 30.28
CA ASN A 182 -7.55 14.60 30.14
C ASN A 182 -6.59 14.63 28.94
N ILE A 183 -6.88 13.92 27.85
CA ILE A 183 -6.04 13.90 26.67
C ILE A 183 -6.35 15.11 25.81
N CYS A 184 -5.32 15.92 25.53
CA CYS A 184 -5.46 17.10 24.68
C CYS A 184 -5.70 16.68 23.22
N LEU A 185 -6.76 17.25 22.62
CA LEU A 185 -6.96 17.18 21.17
C LEU A 185 -5.90 18.03 20.49
N LEU A 186 -5.11 17.44 19.60
CA LEU A 186 -4.23 18.18 18.72
C LEU A 186 -5.07 18.78 17.59
N TYR A 187 -5.20 20.10 17.62
CA TYR A 187 -5.79 20.89 16.54
C TYR A 187 -4.86 20.96 15.34
#